data_20b60275ce172731734a791f0ca70db5
#
_entry.id   20b60275ce172731734a791f0ca70db5
#
_cell.length_a   1.000
_cell.length_b   1.000
_cell.length_c   1.000
_cell.angle_alpha   90.00
_cell.angle_beta   90.00
_cell.angle_gamma   90.00
#
_symmetry.space_group_name_H-M   'P 1'
#
loop_
_entity.id
_entity.type
_entity.pdbx_description
1 polymer ?
#
loop_
_entity_poly.entity_id
_entity_poly.type
_entity_poly.pdbx_seq_one_letter_code
_entity_poly.pdbx_strand_id
1 'polypeptide(L)'
;ASYDFKNKSGQVTFVPTYESDISCSSACVVTDDYFVSLDDNEGIMNNTSAIDIAIGRMPVSNKDDADAMIDKIERYIDANDESMGPWRKVITFVTDDNATYYMSHAEQLEQVIKENGGEDVNIDKIYLDAYPQIATSSGQRAPECNAAITNRVELGTSIINYIGHAGEVGWADERILTNEDIFSWRNSPKLHLMITASCEFSRFDDHTRTSAGEYVFLNHYGGAIAMMTTARVTYASDSRDIMKNLYEHLFDIEGGKYIPLGDVYVYAKQAVNASTKAYVFFGDPALRLNY
;
A
#
# COMPACT_ATOMS: atom_id res chain seq x y z
N ALA A 1 -15.39 6.19 -1.83
CA ALA A 1 -16.13 5.78 -0.81
C ALA A 1 -16.55 6.78 0.26
N SER A 2 -15.69 7.24 1.12
CA SER A 2 -16.07 8.02 2.31
C SER A 2 -15.89 9.53 2.16
N TYR A 3 -15.62 10.00 1.01
CA TYR A 3 -15.07 11.32 0.79
C TYR A 3 -16.09 12.41 0.50
N ASP A 4 -17.34 12.17 0.71
CA ASP A 4 -18.30 13.20 0.36
C ASP A 4 -18.81 14.00 1.54
N PHE A 5 -17.94 14.29 2.51
CA PHE A 5 -18.26 15.26 3.55
C PHE A 5 -18.58 16.65 3.02
N LYS A 6 -18.10 16.97 1.83
CA LYS A 6 -18.27 18.27 1.18
C LYS A 6 -19.32 18.27 0.09
N ASN A 7 -19.80 17.09 -0.33
CA ASN A 7 -20.82 17.03 -1.37
C ASN A 7 -22.20 17.35 -0.80
N LYS A 8 -22.61 18.53 -1.06
CA LYS A 8 -23.95 19.03 -0.71
C LYS A 8 -25.05 18.47 -1.63
N SER A 9 -24.72 17.56 -2.55
CA SER A 9 -25.65 17.01 -3.55
C SER A 9 -26.48 15.83 -3.06
N GLY A 10 -26.37 15.44 -1.78
CA GLY A 10 -27.19 14.39 -1.18
C GLY A 10 -26.67 12.96 -1.39
N GLN A 11 -25.41 12.79 -1.82
CA GLN A 11 -24.78 11.47 -1.80
C GLN A 11 -24.54 11.01 -0.36
N VAL A 12 -24.71 9.72 -0.13
CA VAL A 12 -24.56 9.11 1.18
C VAL A 12 -23.09 8.73 1.39
N THR A 13 -22.50 9.18 2.49
CA THR A 13 -21.21 8.66 2.95
C THR A 13 -21.43 7.28 3.56
N PHE A 14 -20.94 6.22 2.89
CA PHE A 14 -21.12 4.84 3.36
C PHE A 14 -20.21 4.51 4.54
N VAL A 15 -18.97 5.00 4.53
CA VAL A 15 -17.95 4.72 5.55
C VAL A 15 -17.34 6.04 6.02
N PRO A 16 -17.44 6.37 7.31
CA PRO A 16 -16.80 7.58 7.83
C PRO A 16 -15.27 7.47 7.77
N THR A 17 -14.60 8.61 7.77
CA THR A 17 -13.17 8.74 8.05
C THR A 17 -12.94 9.90 8.99
N TYR A 18 -11.87 9.85 9.76
CA TYR A 18 -11.43 11.00 10.52
C TYR A 18 -10.65 11.94 9.60
N GLU A 19 -10.97 13.22 9.67
CA GLU A 19 -10.23 14.29 9.00
C GLU A 19 -10.00 15.41 10.00
N SER A 20 -8.74 15.89 10.12
CA SER A 20 -8.42 16.98 11.03
C SER A 20 -8.98 18.32 10.54
N ASP A 21 -9.25 19.24 11.47
CA ASP A 21 -9.77 20.59 11.18
C ASP A 21 -8.81 21.48 10.37
N ILE A 22 -7.57 21.06 10.22
CA ILE A 22 -6.56 21.79 9.47
C ILE A 22 -6.77 21.53 7.99
N SER A 23 -7.28 22.52 7.28
CA SER A 23 -7.45 22.49 5.82
C SER A 23 -6.15 22.10 5.11
N CYS A 24 -6.22 21.04 4.35
CA CYS A 24 -5.11 20.29 3.78
C CYS A 24 -3.95 21.09 3.20
N SER A 25 -2.96 21.22 3.97
CA SER A 25 -1.54 21.28 3.61
C SER A 25 -0.89 19.98 4.09
N SER A 26 0.40 19.85 4.00
CA SER A 26 1.18 18.72 4.51
C SER A 26 0.93 18.30 5.97
N ALA A 27 0.17 19.07 6.72
CA ALA A 27 -0.12 18.85 8.14
C ALA A 27 -1.51 18.27 8.43
N CYS A 28 -2.37 18.08 7.42
CA CYS A 28 -3.69 17.50 7.66
C CYS A 28 -3.58 15.98 7.80
N VAL A 29 -4.39 15.43 8.72
CA VAL A 29 -4.48 14.00 8.97
C VAL A 29 -5.80 13.49 8.41
N VAL A 30 -5.72 12.44 7.60
CA VAL A 30 -6.85 11.60 7.21
C VAL A 30 -6.47 10.18 7.55
N THR A 31 -7.19 9.58 8.48
CA THR A 31 -6.80 8.28 9.01
C THR A 31 -7.98 7.51 9.59
N ASP A 32 -7.88 6.20 9.51
CA ASP A 32 -8.77 5.29 10.23
C ASP A 32 -8.28 4.97 11.65
N ASP A 33 -7.06 5.34 12.00
CA ASP A 33 -6.48 5.15 13.33
C ASP A 33 -7.38 5.71 14.45
N TYR A 34 -8.13 6.77 14.15
CA TYR A 34 -9.07 7.37 15.09
C TYR A 34 -10.08 6.37 15.69
N PHE A 35 -10.48 5.38 14.91
CA PHE A 35 -11.49 4.39 15.33
C PHE A 35 -10.90 3.26 16.18
N VAL A 36 -9.59 3.17 16.27
CA VAL A 36 -8.85 2.08 16.92
C VAL A 36 -7.77 2.56 17.89
N SER A 37 -7.75 3.84 18.19
CA SER A 37 -7.02 4.44 19.32
C SER A 37 -7.98 4.45 20.51
N LEU A 38 -7.80 3.51 21.44
CA LEU A 38 -8.79 3.19 22.47
C LEU A 38 -8.41 3.65 23.87
N ASP A 39 -7.18 4.10 24.06
CA ASP A 39 -6.69 4.61 25.33
C ASP A 39 -7.22 6.02 25.65
N ASP A 40 -7.24 6.36 26.94
CA ASP A 40 -7.66 7.69 27.40
C ASP A 40 -6.78 8.80 26.79
N ASN A 41 -7.42 9.84 26.24
CA ASN A 41 -6.80 11.03 25.63
C ASN A 41 -6.18 10.87 24.24
N GLU A 42 -6.45 9.80 23.52
CA GLU A 42 -5.95 9.58 22.16
C GLU A 42 -6.78 10.24 21.06
N GLY A 43 -8.02 10.62 21.33
CA GLY A 43 -8.97 11.16 20.33
C GLY A 43 -8.54 12.48 19.65
N ILE A 44 -7.43 13.09 20.03
CA ILE A 44 -6.87 14.29 19.38
C ILE A 44 -5.91 13.96 18.23
N MET A 45 -5.68 12.67 17.93
CA MET A 45 -4.81 12.20 16.86
C MET A 45 -3.42 12.86 16.84
N ASN A 46 -2.82 13.03 18.01
CA ASN A 46 -1.44 13.50 18.11
C ASN A 46 -0.45 12.41 17.62
N ASN A 47 0.80 12.79 17.37
CA ASN A 47 1.81 11.86 16.84
C ASN A 47 2.38 10.90 17.91
N THR A 48 1.81 10.84 19.10
CA THR A 48 2.34 10.05 20.23
C THR A 48 1.55 8.79 20.51
N SER A 49 0.43 8.56 19.80
CA SER A 49 -0.42 7.38 20.01
C SER A 49 -0.18 6.34 18.93
N ALA A 50 0.08 5.11 19.33
CA ALA A 50 -0.03 3.93 18.50
C ALA A 50 -1.52 3.55 18.35
N ILE A 51 -1.83 2.60 17.50
CA ILE A 51 -3.17 2.00 17.42
C ILE A 51 -3.21 0.72 18.25
N ASP A 52 -4.35 0.43 18.87
CA ASP A 52 -4.51 -0.70 19.80
C ASP A 52 -4.94 -1.99 19.09
N ILE A 53 -5.72 -1.86 18.03
CA ILE A 53 -6.22 -2.98 17.24
C ILE A 53 -6.12 -2.70 15.75
N ALA A 54 -6.12 -3.77 14.96
CA ALA A 54 -6.06 -3.68 13.51
C ALA A 54 -7.34 -3.09 12.92
N ILE A 55 -7.19 -2.26 11.89
CA ILE A 55 -8.28 -1.72 11.09
C ILE A 55 -7.91 -1.77 9.60
N GLY A 56 -8.91 -2.04 8.76
CA GLY A 56 -8.76 -1.99 7.30
C GLY A 56 -9.94 -1.32 6.64
N ARG A 57 -9.66 -0.61 5.56
CA ARG A 57 -10.65 0.09 4.75
C ARG A 57 -10.83 -0.59 3.40
N MET A 58 -12.07 -0.79 2.99
CA MET A 58 -12.44 -1.10 1.60
C MET A 58 -13.05 0.17 1.00
N PRO A 59 -12.32 0.93 0.16
CA PRO A 59 -12.78 2.21 -0.36
C PRO A 59 -13.81 2.04 -1.50
N VAL A 60 -14.80 1.18 -1.30
CA VAL A 60 -15.87 0.89 -2.26
C VAL A 60 -16.89 2.02 -2.30
N SER A 61 -17.39 2.37 -3.47
CA SER A 61 -18.39 3.41 -3.68
C SER A 61 -19.73 2.89 -4.18
N ASN A 62 -19.79 1.63 -4.57
CA ASN A 62 -20.99 0.99 -5.10
C ASN A 62 -20.99 -0.52 -4.76
N LYS A 63 -22.12 -1.17 -5.06
CA LYS A 63 -22.30 -2.60 -4.77
C LYS A 63 -21.39 -3.48 -5.62
N ASP A 64 -21.15 -3.13 -6.88
CA ASP A 64 -20.36 -3.96 -7.79
C ASP A 64 -18.89 -4.00 -7.35
N ASP A 65 -18.33 -2.88 -6.88
CA ASP A 65 -17.00 -2.84 -6.28
C ASP A 65 -16.95 -3.67 -4.98
N ALA A 66 -17.99 -3.57 -4.14
CA ALA A 66 -18.06 -4.35 -2.90
C ALA A 66 -18.09 -5.86 -3.18
N ASP A 67 -18.95 -6.31 -4.09
CA ASP A 67 -19.05 -7.71 -4.49
C ASP A 67 -17.71 -8.19 -5.08
N ALA A 68 -17.08 -7.43 -5.96
CA ALA A 68 -15.79 -7.78 -6.55
C ALA A 68 -14.67 -7.91 -5.51
N MET A 69 -14.65 -7.06 -4.48
CA MET A 69 -13.66 -7.16 -3.41
C MET A 69 -13.90 -8.40 -2.54
N ILE A 70 -15.15 -8.74 -2.23
CA ILE A 70 -15.49 -9.97 -1.51
C ILE A 70 -15.02 -11.18 -2.32
N ASP A 71 -15.35 -11.24 -3.61
CA ASP A 71 -14.92 -12.31 -4.51
C ASP A 71 -13.38 -12.46 -4.58
N LYS A 72 -12.64 -11.35 -4.54
CA LYS A 72 -11.17 -11.37 -4.50
C LYS A 72 -10.66 -12.00 -3.21
N ILE A 73 -11.24 -11.61 -2.07
CA ILE A 73 -10.85 -12.11 -0.74
C ILE A 73 -11.15 -13.61 -0.66
N GLU A 74 -12.34 -14.05 -1.06
CA GLU A 74 -12.73 -15.45 -1.04
C GLU A 74 -11.77 -16.31 -1.90
N ARG A 75 -11.50 -15.89 -3.15
CA ARG A 75 -10.55 -16.59 -4.03
C ARG A 75 -9.14 -16.66 -3.48
N TYR A 76 -8.68 -15.59 -2.79
CA TYR A 76 -7.35 -15.57 -2.18
C TYR A 76 -7.25 -16.53 -1.00
N ILE A 77 -8.31 -16.63 -0.17
CA ILE A 77 -8.38 -17.51 1.00
C ILE A 77 -8.50 -18.98 0.56
N ASP A 78 -9.31 -19.27 -0.45
CA ASP A 78 -9.54 -20.63 -0.95
C ASP A 78 -8.30 -21.29 -1.55
N ALA A 79 -7.28 -20.50 -1.89
CA ALA A 79 -5.93 -20.93 -2.26
C ALA A 79 -5.92 -22.16 -3.18
N ASN A 80 -6.64 -22.08 -4.29
CA ASN A 80 -6.70 -23.16 -5.29
C ASN A 80 -5.39 -23.25 -6.11
N ASP A 81 -5.23 -24.32 -6.91
CA ASP A 81 -4.02 -24.58 -7.71
C ASP A 81 -3.61 -23.40 -8.61
N GLU A 82 -4.55 -22.60 -9.10
CA GLU A 82 -4.26 -21.43 -9.94
C GLU A 82 -3.69 -20.25 -9.14
N SER A 83 -4.09 -20.14 -7.87
CA SER A 83 -3.63 -19.07 -6.97
C SER A 83 -2.32 -19.43 -6.26
N MET A 84 -1.91 -20.71 -6.26
CA MET A 84 -0.66 -21.17 -5.62
C MET A 84 0.46 -21.22 -6.65
N GLY A 85 1.70 -20.96 -6.20
CA GLY A 85 2.85 -21.05 -7.09
C GLY A 85 4.10 -20.35 -6.56
N PRO A 86 5.24 -20.47 -7.26
CA PRO A 86 6.53 -19.88 -6.84
C PRO A 86 6.48 -18.36 -6.64
N TRP A 87 5.54 -17.67 -7.28
CA TRP A 87 5.36 -16.22 -7.16
C TRP A 87 5.05 -15.78 -5.71
N ARG A 88 4.48 -16.66 -4.90
CA ARG A 88 4.20 -16.37 -3.49
C ARG A 88 5.47 -16.20 -2.65
N LYS A 89 6.59 -16.73 -3.10
CA LYS A 89 7.91 -16.56 -2.48
C LYS A 89 8.74 -15.44 -3.13
N VAL A 90 8.12 -14.52 -3.85
CA VAL A 90 8.81 -13.37 -4.46
C VAL A 90 8.34 -12.09 -3.78
N ILE A 91 9.27 -11.29 -3.31
CA ILE A 91 9.05 -9.90 -2.90
C ILE A 91 9.78 -9.00 -3.89
N THR A 92 9.07 -8.02 -4.42
CA THR A 92 9.63 -7.08 -5.41
C THR A 92 9.79 -5.71 -4.79
N PHE A 93 11.01 -5.21 -4.73
CA PHE A 93 11.29 -3.82 -4.41
C PHE A 93 11.36 -2.98 -5.68
N VAL A 94 10.62 -1.88 -5.69
CA VAL A 94 10.66 -0.86 -6.74
C VAL A 94 11.15 0.44 -6.11
N THR A 95 12.17 1.08 -6.67
CA THR A 95 12.68 2.35 -6.15
C THR A 95 12.72 3.43 -7.22
N ASP A 96 12.45 4.65 -6.77
CA ASP A 96 12.69 5.89 -7.50
C ASP A 96 14.21 6.20 -7.54
N ASP A 97 14.64 7.07 -8.47
CA ASP A 97 16.03 7.47 -8.65
C ASP A 97 16.38 8.86 -8.09
N ASN A 98 15.40 9.60 -7.64
CA ASN A 98 15.59 10.97 -7.15
C ASN A 98 16.45 11.09 -5.88
N ALA A 99 16.77 9.96 -5.23
CA ALA A 99 17.69 9.93 -4.10
C ALA A 99 18.31 8.56 -3.89
N THR A 100 19.63 8.51 -3.75
CA THR A 100 20.41 7.27 -3.55
C THR A 100 19.99 6.47 -2.30
N TYR A 101 19.38 7.10 -1.32
CA TYR A 101 18.92 6.42 -0.12
C TYR A 101 17.70 5.50 -0.36
N TYR A 102 16.93 5.64 -1.45
CA TYR A 102 15.81 4.76 -1.75
C TYR A 102 16.31 3.32 -1.99
N MET A 103 17.33 3.15 -2.84
CA MET A 103 17.95 1.83 -3.04
C MET A 103 18.57 1.29 -1.76
N SER A 104 19.34 2.11 -1.03
CA SER A 104 19.94 1.65 0.23
C SER A 104 18.92 1.25 1.28
N HIS A 105 17.76 1.89 1.27
CA HIS A 105 16.65 1.53 2.12
C HIS A 105 16.07 0.15 1.73
N ALA A 106 15.84 -0.09 0.44
CA ALA A 106 15.39 -1.40 -0.03
C ALA A 106 16.38 -2.52 0.33
N GLU A 107 17.70 -2.27 0.20
CA GLU A 107 18.73 -3.23 0.61
C GLU A 107 18.72 -3.52 2.12
N GLN A 108 18.48 -2.52 2.95
CA GLN A 108 18.34 -2.70 4.40
C GLN A 108 17.08 -3.52 4.73
N LEU A 109 15.96 -3.28 4.06
CA LEU A 109 14.74 -4.05 4.26
C LEU A 109 14.90 -5.51 3.80
N GLU A 110 15.63 -5.78 2.71
CA GLU A 110 16.00 -7.15 2.34
C GLU A 110 16.72 -7.86 3.49
N GLN A 111 17.65 -7.18 4.14
CA GLN A 111 18.36 -7.76 5.28
C GLN A 111 17.41 -8.04 6.45
N VAL A 112 16.51 -7.11 6.77
CA VAL A 112 15.48 -7.29 7.80
C VAL A 112 14.61 -8.52 7.49
N ILE A 113 14.16 -8.67 6.24
CA ILE A 113 13.38 -9.84 5.79
C ILE A 113 14.14 -11.14 6.06
N LYS A 114 15.40 -11.22 5.68
CA LYS A 114 16.22 -12.42 5.86
C LYS A 114 16.49 -12.77 7.32
N GLU A 115 16.59 -11.77 8.19
CA GLU A 115 16.83 -11.95 9.61
C GLU A 115 15.57 -12.32 10.40
N ASN A 116 14.38 -12.12 9.82
CA ASN A 116 13.09 -12.28 10.49
C ASN A 116 12.15 -13.29 9.78
N GLY A 117 12.67 -14.40 9.31
CA GLY A 117 11.89 -15.55 8.81
C GLY A 117 11.66 -15.57 7.30
N GLY A 118 12.25 -14.63 6.55
CA GLY A 118 12.14 -14.57 5.09
C GLY A 118 13.34 -15.15 4.34
N GLU A 119 14.10 -16.12 4.91
CA GLU A 119 15.30 -16.68 4.28
C GLU A 119 15.00 -17.38 2.96
N ASP A 120 13.81 -17.96 2.83
CA ASP A 120 13.36 -18.69 1.64
C ASP A 120 12.71 -17.78 0.57
N VAL A 121 12.62 -16.47 0.83
CA VAL A 121 12.01 -15.51 -0.08
C VAL A 121 13.02 -15.04 -1.13
N ASN A 122 12.59 -15.00 -2.38
CA ASN A 122 13.34 -14.43 -3.48
C ASN A 122 13.07 -12.92 -3.57
N ILE A 123 14.12 -12.12 -3.52
CA ILE A 123 14.01 -10.68 -3.69
C ILE A 123 14.24 -10.31 -5.14
N ASP A 124 13.27 -9.67 -5.76
CA ASP A 124 13.34 -9.07 -7.08
C ASP A 124 13.49 -7.54 -6.95
N LYS A 125 14.30 -6.93 -7.81
CA LYS A 125 14.67 -5.51 -7.69
C LYS A 125 14.44 -4.79 -9.01
N ILE A 126 13.54 -3.83 -9.00
CA ILE A 126 13.25 -2.95 -10.13
C ILE A 126 13.59 -1.51 -9.69
N TYR A 127 14.87 -1.17 -9.82
CA TYR A 127 15.38 0.15 -9.44
C TYR A 127 15.41 1.05 -10.66
N LEU A 128 14.74 2.20 -10.62
CA LEU A 128 14.63 3.14 -11.75
C LEU A 128 16.01 3.56 -12.29
N ASP A 129 17.01 3.70 -11.40
CA ASP A 129 18.39 3.99 -11.77
C ASP A 129 19.01 3.00 -12.80
N ALA A 130 18.51 1.77 -12.87
CA ALA A 130 19.00 0.74 -13.78
C ALA A 130 18.37 0.81 -15.18
N TYR A 131 17.40 1.69 -15.40
CA TYR A 131 16.64 1.77 -16.64
C TYR A 131 16.91 3.04 -17.42
N PRO A 132 17.00 2.95 -18.76
CA PRO A 132 17.16 4.14 -19.61
C PRO A 132 15.97 5.09 -19.48
N GLN A 133 16.28 6.37 -19.37
CA GLN A 133 15.28 7.42 -19.37
C GLN A 133 15.27 8.17 -20.68
N ILE A 134 14.08 8.51 -21.17
CA ILE A 134 13.85 9.25 -22.41
C ILE A 134 13.24 10.61 -22.09
N ALA A 135 13.83 11.68 -22.63
CA ALA A 135 13.26 13.01 -22.53
C ALA A 135 12.07 13.15 -23.46
N THR A 136 10.96 13.64 -22.94
CA THR A 136 9.74 13.96 -23.69
C THR A 136 9.33 15.41 -23.44
N SER A 137 8.36 15.91 -24.22
CA SER A 137 7.81 17.26 -24.00
C SER A 137 7.11 17.44 -22.66
N SER A 138 6.76 16.33 -21.98
CA SER A 138 6.06 16.31 -20.69
C SER A 138 6.93 15.76 -19.54
N GLY A 139 8.25 15.82 -19.66
CA GLY A 139 9.24 15.35 -18.69
C GLY A 139 9.91 14.04 -19.10
N GLN A 140 10.75 13.50 -18.23
CA GLN A 140 11.41 12.21 -18.45
C GLN A 140 10.41 11.06 -18.34
N ARG A 141 10.75 9.94 -18.99
CA ARG A 141 9.99 8.69 -18.95
C ARG A 141 10.94 7.51 -18.94
N ALA A 142 10.55 6.42 -18.26
CA ALA A 142 11.31 5.19 -18.20
C ALA A 142 10.42 3.99 -18.62
N PRO A 143 10.11 3.85 -19.92
CA PRO A 143 9.14 2.86 -20.39
C PRO A 143 9.58 1.41 -20.13
N GLU A 144 10.87 1.13 -20.09
CA GLU A 144 11.39 -0.20 -19.76
C GLU A 144 11.18 -0.53 -18.28
N CYS A 145 11.34 0.43 -17.37
CA CYS A 145 11.02 0.27 -15.95
C CYS A 145 9.53 0.05 -15.75
N ASN A 146 8.68 0.85 -16.40
CA ASN A 146 7.23 0.71 -16.39
C ASN A 146 6.81 -0.69 -16.87
N ALA A 147 7.38 -1.16 -17.99
CA ALA A 147 7.12 -2.50 -18.50
C ALA A 147 7.59 -3.60 -17.55
N ALA A 148 8.73 -3.43 -16.87
CA ALA A 148 9.24 -4.37 -15.88
C ALA A 148 8.27 -4.52 -14.69
N ILE A 149 7.73 -3.41 -14.18
CA ILE A 149 6.73 -3.42 -13.10
C ILE A 149 5.47 -4.16 -13.54
N THR A 150 4.90 -3.81 -14.70
CA THR A 150 3.70 -4.46 -15.23
C THR A 150 3.93 -5.95 -15.46
N ASN A 151 5.05 -6.33 -16.07
CA ASN A 151 5.39 -7.73 -16.27
C ASN A 151 5.54 -8.49 -14.95
N ARG A 152 6.11 -7.87 -13.91
CA ARG A 152 6.23 -8.50 -12.60
C ARG A 152 4.87 -8.73 -11.96
N VAL A 153 3.97 -7.78 -12.05
CA VAL A 153 2.58 -7.93 -11.58
C VAL A 153 1.90 -9.13 -12.25
N GLU A 154 1.99 -9.23 -13.58
CA GLU A 154 1.36 -10.32 -14.35
C GLU A 154 2.03 -11.69 -14.11
N LEU A 155 3.34 -11.75 -13.96
CA LEU A 155 4.05 -12.97 -13.56
C LEU A 155 3.71 -13.42 -12.15
N GLY A 156 3.37 -12.47 -11.28
CA GLY A 156 3.06 -12.64 -9.87
C GLY A 156 4.23 -12.38 -8.95
N THR A 157 3.93 -11.76 -7.84
CA THR A 157 4.81 -11.53 -6.69
C THR A 157 3.92 -11.49 -5.44
N SER A 158 4.40 -11.94 -4.29
CA SER A 158 3.61 -11.90 -3.05
C SER A 158 3.47 -10.47 -2.53
N ILE A 159 4.54 -9.70 -2.68
CA ILE A 159 4.61 -8.31 -2.22
C ILE A 159 5.26 -7.44 -3.29
N ILE A 160 4.71 -6.26 -3.52
CA ILE A 160 5.39 -5.15 -4.19
C ILE A 160 5.58 -4.04 -3.18
N ASN A 161 6.83 -3.65 -2.94
CA ASN A 161 7.16 -2.52 -2.09
C ASN A 161 7.80 -1.40 -2.91
N TYR A 162 7.10 -0.30 -3.04
CA TYR A 162 7.62 0.91 -3.68
C TYR A 162 8.20 1.88 -2.64
N ILE A 163 9.37 2.45 -2.95
CA ILE A 163 10.05 3.46 -2.14
C ILE A 163 10.46 4.62 -3.05
N GLY A 164 9.83 5.78 -2.88
CA GLY A 164 10.09 6.93 -3.74
C GLY A 164 8.98 7.97 -3.74
N HIS A 165 9.05 8.90 -4.68
CA HIS A 165 8.02 9.89 -4.88
C HIS A 165 6.77 9.28 -5.52
N ALA A 166 5.61 9.68 -5.02
CA ALA A 166 4.33 9.34 -5.63
C ALA A 166 3.32 10.46 -5.41
N GLY A 167 2.22 10.35 -6.11
CA GLY A 167 1.05 11.17 -5.94
C GLY A 167 -0.21 10.37 -6.29
N GLU A 168 -1.32 11.02 -6.31
CA GLU A 168 -2.64 10.43 -6.55
C GLU A 168 -2.79 9.73 -7.92
N VAL A 169 -1.85 9.93 -8.85
CA VAL A 169 -1.95 9.44 -10.24
C VAL A 169 -0.86 8.43 -10.62
N GLY A 170 0.06 8.09 -9.70
CA GLY A 170 1.12 7.11 -9.98
C GLY A 170 2.42 7.35 -9.25
N TRP A 171 3.48 6.67 -9.71
CA TRP A 171 4.82 6.63 -9.11
C TRP A 171 5.84 7.37 -9.97
N ALA A 172 6.74 8.08 -9.31
CA ALA A 172 7.87 8.84 -9.85
C ALA A 172 7.48 9.93 -10.88
N ASP A 173 8.35 10.89 -11.08
CA ASP A 173 8.19 11.91 -12.11
C ASP A 173 8.27 11.31 -13.54
N GLU A 174 9.00 10.21 -13.69
CA GLU A 174 9.17 9.40 -14.89
C GLU A 174 7.93 8.58 -15.25
N ARG A 175 6.91 8.55 -14.35
CA ARG A 175 5.64 7.82 -14.51
C ARG A 175 5.88 6.32 -14.73
N ILE A 176 6.65 5.70 -13.85
CA ILE A 176 6.94 4.26 -13.89
C ILE A 176 5.74 3.38 -13.53
N LEU A 177 4.70 3.97 -12.92
CA LEU A 177 3.38 3.39 -12.76
C LEU A 177 2.34 4.48 -12.97
N THR A 178 1.34 4.23 -13.81
CA THR A 178 0.25 5.15 -14.13
C THR A 178 -1.12 4.47 -13.96
N ASN A 179 -2.20 5.25 -14.00
CA ASN A 179 -3.55 4.70 -13.98
C ASN A 179 -3.82 3.77 -15.17
N GLU A 180 -3.27 4.09 -16.35
CA GLU A 180 -3.41 3.28 -17.56
C GLU A 180 -2.79 1.89 -17.36
N ASP A 181 -1.63 1.82 -16.72
CA ASP A 181 -0.98 0.55 -16.39
C ASP A 181 -1.85 -0.26 -15.43
N ILE A 182 -2.33 0.37 -14.35
CA ILE A 182 -3.19 -0.26 -13.34
C ILE A 182 -4.47 -0.81 -13.99
N PHE A 183 -5.09 -0.07 -14.90
CA PHE A 183 -6.28 -0.55 -15.62
C PHE A 183 -6.01 -1.71 -16.56
N SER A 184 -4.77 -1.87 -17.01
CA SER A 184 -4.37 -2.98 -17.88
C SER A 184 -4.15 -4.30 -17.12
N TRP A 185 -3.89 -4.26 -15.81
CA TRP A 185 -3.55 -5.44 -15.01
C TRP A 185 -4.64 -6.50 -15.00
N ARG A 186 -4.23 -7.76 -15.20
CA ARG A 186 -5.08 -8.96 -15.21
C ARG A 186 -4.46 -10.08 -14.36
N ASN A 187 -3.74 -9.70 -13.32
CA ASN A 187 -2.95 -10.63 -12.51
C ASN A 187 -3.77 -11.53 -11.57
N SER A 188 -5.10 -11.44 -11.53
CA SER A 188 -5.89 -12.44 -10.80
C SER A 188 -5.66 -13.83 -11.42
N PRO A 189 -5.41 -14.89 -10.61
CA PRO A 189 -5.54 -14.93 -9.13
C PRO A 189 -4.25 -14.61 -8.35
N LYS A 190 -3.21 -14.09 -8.99
CA LYS A 190 -1.91 -13.80 -8.37
C LYS A 190 -1.90 -12.43 -7.70
N LEU A 191 -2.74 -12.25 -6.69
CA LEU A 191 -2.94 -10.98 -6.00
C LEU A 191 -1.84 -10.74 -4.96
N HIS A 192 -1.23 -9.56 -4.98
CA HIS A 192 -0.12 -9.19 -4.10
C HIS A 192 -0.55 -8.26 -2.96
N LEU A 193 0.22 -8.24 -1.88
CA LEU A 193 0.23 -7.13 -0.94
C LEU A 193 1.03 -5.98 -1.57
N MET A 194 0.47 -4.79 -1.66
CA MET A 194 1.21 -3.60 -2.08
C MET A 194 1.58 -2.74 -0.88
N ILE A 195 2.85 -2.38 -0.79
CA ILE A 195 3.39 -1.50 0.26
C ILE A 195 3.97 -0.27 -0.43
N THR A 196 3.60 0.93 0.02
CA THR A 196 4.15 2.16 -0.56
C THR A 196 4.74 3.06 0.51
N ALA A 197 6.06 3.23 0.47
CA ALA A 197 6.78 4.26 1.22
C ALA A 197 6.89 5.53 0.35
N SER A 198 5.76 6.24 0.20
CA SER A 198 5.61 7.35 -0.74
C SER A 198 4.54 8.34 -0.25
N CYS A 199 4.27 9.39 -1.01
CA CYS A 199 3.25 10.40 -0.66
C CYS A 199 1.93 10.15 -1.40
N GLU A 200 0.78 10.31 -0.72
CA GLU A 200 -0.57 10.51 -1.28
C GLU A 200 -1.05 9.49 -2.33
N PHE A 201 -0.39 8.35 -2.48
CA PHE A 201 -0.73 7.35 -3.49
C PHE A 201 -2.16 6.81 -3.34
N SER A 202 -2.67 6.77 -2.11
CA SER A 202 -4.02 6.32 -1.77
C SER A 202 -4.81 7.39 -1.05
N ARG A 203 -4.83 8.61 -1.59
CA ARG A 203 -5.61 9.73 -1.07
C ARG A 203 -7.10 9.54 -1.34
N PHE A 204 -7.72 8.67 -0.57
CA PHE A 204 -9.10 8.21 -0.74
C PHE A 204 -10.18 9.22 -0.34
N ASP A 205 -9.80 10.35 0.25
CA ASP A 205 -10.71 11.41 0.69
C ASP A 205 -10.85 12.56 -0.33
N ASP A 206 -10.13 12.54 -1.45
CA ASP A 206 -10.34 13.52 -2.51
C ASP A 206 -11.66 13.25 -3.25
N HIS A 207 -12.63 14.14 -3.05
CA HIS A 207 -13.95 14.04 -3.66
C HIS A 207 -13.96 14.36 -5.17
N THR A 208 -12.83 14.81 -5.72
CA THR A 208 -12.72 15.21 -7.14
C THR A 208 -12.10 14.14 -8.00
N ARG A 209 -11.42 13.16 -7.40
CA ARG A 209 -10.76 12.06 -8.12
C ARG A 209 -10.65 10.80 -7.27
N THR A 210 -10.53 9.68 -7.96
CA THR A 210 -10.11 8.40 -7.39
C THR A 210 -8.60 8.29 -7.54
N SER A 211 -7.90 7.98 -6.45
CA SER A 211 -6.45 7.84 -6.45
C SER A 211 -5.98 6.55 -7.12
N ALA A 212 -4.71 6.53 -7.57
CA ALA A 212 -4.11 5.35 -8.17
C ALA A 212 -4.12 4.14 -7.21
N GLY A 213 -3.90 4.36 -5.91
CA GLY A 213 -4.00 3.30 -4.91
C GLY A 213 -5.40 2.71 -4.79
N GLU A 214 -6.46 3.54 -4.86
CA GLU A 214 -7.83 3.02 -4.92
C GLU A 214 -8.03 2.17 -6.18
N TYR A 215 -7.55 2.62 -7.35
CA TYR A 215 -7.63 1.83 -8.59
C TYR A 215 -6.87 0.51 -8.51
N VAL A 216 -5.71 0.47 -7.87
CA VAL A 216 -4.98 -0.80 -7.61
C VAL A 216 -5.82 -1.74 -6.78
N PHE A 217 -6.40 -1.27 -5.69
CA PHE A 217 -7.19 -2.10 -4.78
C PHE A 217 -8.50 -2.54 -5.41
N LEU A 218 -9.23 -1.62 -6.06
CA LEU A 218 -10.54 -1.86 -6.66
C LEU A 218 -10.51 -2.54 -8.04
N ASN A 219 -9.33 -2.89 -8.58
CA ASN A 219 -9.25 -3.59 -9.86
C ASN A 219 -9.92 -4.97 -9.76
N HIS A 220 -11.03 -5.16 -10.46
CA HIS A 220 -11.83 -6.39 -10.44
C HIS A 220 -11.10 -7.59 -11.07
N TYR A 221 -10.10 -7.35 -11.93
CA TYR A 221 -9.38 -8.37 -12.70
C TYR A 221 -7.98 -8.65 -12.18
N GLY A 222 -7.57 -7.96 -11.13
CA GLY A 222 -6.22 -8.08 -10.59
C GLY A 222 -5.92 -7.05 -9.49
N GLY A 223 -4.75 -6.43 -9.56
CA GLY A 223 -4.26 -5.48 -8.58
C GLY A 223 -3.84 -6.14 -7.26
N ALA A 224 -3.98 -5.42 -6.16
CA ALA A 224 -3.60 -5.88 -4.85
C ALA A 224 -4.76 -6.53 -4.08
N ILE A 225 -4.46 -7.50 -3.20
CA ILE A 225 -5.43 -8.07 -2.24
C ILE A 225 -5.54 -7.22 -0.98
N ALA A 226 -4.43 -6.59 -0.61
CA ALA A 226 -4.34 -5.63 0.49
C ALA A 226 -3.25 -4.60 0.18
N MET A 227 -3.31 -3.44 0.85
CA MET A 227 -2.29 -2.40 0.68
C MET A 227 -1.96 -1.76 2.04
N MET A 228 -0.66 -1.55 2.30
CA MET A 228 -0.17 -0.63 3.32
C MET A 228 0.37 0.60 2.60
N THR A 229 -0.37 1.69 2.62
CA THR A 229 -0.20 2.80 1.69
C THR A 229 -0.46 4.14 2.38
N THR A 230 -0.33 5.24 1.66
CA THR A 230 -0.38 6.57 2.25
C THR A 230 -1.50 7.43 1.69
N ALA A 231 -2.24 8.08 2.57
CA ALA A 231 -3.28 9.05 2.21
C ALA A 231 -2.77 10.51 2.24
N ARG A 232 -1.57 10.74 2.76
CA ARG A 232 -0.94 12.08 2.90
C ARG A 232 0.56 12.00 2.66
N VAL A 233 1.18 13.19 2.64
CA VAL A 233 2.64 13.34 2.54
C VAL A 233 3.34 12.63 3.70
N THR A 234 4.44 11.94 3.38
CA THR A 234 5.30 11.26 4.35
C THR A 234 6.75 11.68 4.20
N TYR A 235 7.52 11.48 5.27
CA TYR A 235 8.96 11.69 5.26
C TYR A 235 9.69 10.36 5.07
N ALA A 236 10.75 10.35 4.27
CA ALA A 236 11.48 9.13 3.94
C ALA A 236 12.09 8.42 5.17
N SER A 237 12.59 9.18 6.15
CA SER A 237 13.09 8.63 7.43
C SER A 237 12.01 7.90 8.21
N ASP A 238 10.83 8.53 8.29
CA ASP A 238 9.69 7.99 9.02
C ASP A 238 9.15 6.73 8.35
N SER A 239 9.04 6.78 7.02
CA SER A 239 8.62 5.62 6.21
C SER A 239 9.57 4.44 6.37
N ARG A 240 10.88 4.69 6.46
CA ARG A 240 11.88 3.64 6.72
C ARG A 240 11.59 2.92 8.04
N ASP A 241 11.33 3.65 9.11
CA ASP A 241 11.11 3.06 10.43
C ASP A 241 9.80 2.26 10.47
N ILE A 242 8.75 2.77 9.80
CA ILE A 242 7.47 2.06 9.63
C ILE A 242 7.65 0.76 8.85
N MET A 243 8.37 0.81 7.70
CA MET A 243 8.64 -0.39 6.88
C MET A 243 9.52 -1.39 7.61
N LYS A 244 10.50 -0.93 8.39
CA LYS A 244 11.33 -1.81 9.20
C LYS A 244 10.49 -2.59 10.19
N ASN A 245 9.67 -1.93 11.01
CA ASN A 245 8.77 -2.60 11.96
C ASN A 245 7.82 -3.58 11.25
N LEU A 246 7.31 -3.21 10.07
CA LEU A 246 6.47 -4.09 9.27
C LEU A 246 7.19 -5.40 8.92
N TYR A 247 8.40 -5.32 8.35
CA TYR A 247 9.14 -6.50 7.91
C TYR A 247 9.75 -7.31 9.06
N GLU A 248 9.97 -6.72 10.23
CA GLU A 248 10.37 -7.44 11.45
C GLU A 248 9.28 -8.43 11.92
N HIS A 249 8.01 -8.17 11.58
CA HIS A 249 6.87 -8.98 12.02
C HIS A 249 6.10 -9.68 10.89
N LEU A 250 6.44 -9.41 9.62
CA LEU A 250 5.69 -9.92 8.48
C LEU A 250 5.63 -11.44 8.41
N PHE A 251 6.66 -12.11 8.90
CA PHE A 251 6.80 -13.58 8.89
C PHE A 251 6.57 -14.22 10.26
N ASP A 252 6.06 -13.47 11.24
CA ASP A 252 5.70 -14.00 12.54
C ASP A 252 4.63 -15.09 12.41
N ILE A 253 4.78 -16.17 13.19
CA ILE A 253 3.89 -17.31 13.16
C ILE A 253 3.22 -17.49 14.52
N GLU A 254 1.89 -17.52 14.50
CA GLU A 254 1.07 -17.85 15.65
C GLU A 254 0.13 -19.01 15.31
N GLY A 255 0.11 -20.04 16.17
CA GLY A 255 -0.72 -21.23 15.94
C GLY A 255 -0.40 -21.98 14.64
N GLY A 256 0.83 -21.89 14.13
CA GLY A 256 1.27 -22.54 12.89
C GLY A 256 0.85 -21.84 11.60
N LYS A 257 0.40 -20.60 11.69
CA LYS A 257 0.04 -19.73 10.55
C LYS A 257 0.71 -18.38 10.72
N TYR A 258 0.99 -17.71 9.61
CA TYR A 258 1.40 -16.30 9.65
C TYR A 258 0.35 -15.47 10.39
N ILE A 259 0.78 -14.43 11.10
CA ILE A 259 -0.14 -13.52 11.79
C ILE A 259 -0.98 -12.75 10.75
N PRO A 260 -2.16 -12.22 11.11
CA PRO A 260 -2.96 -11.38 10.23
C PRO A 260 -2.20 -10.15 9.73
N LEU A 261 -2.43 -9.74 8.49
CA LEU A 261 -1.82 -8.53 7.93
C LEU A 261 -2.19 -7.27 8.72
N GLY A 262 -3.36 -7.26 9.34
CA GLY A 262 -3.76 -6.19 10.25
C GLY A 262 -2.88 -6.10 11.49
N ASP A 263 -2.44 -7.24 12.06
CA ASP A 263 -1.53 -7.24 13.21
C ASP A 263 -0.13 -6.77 12.79
N VAL A 264 0.34 -7.19 11.60
CA VAL A 264 1.57 -6.64 11.00
C VAL A 264 1.47 -5.12 10.84
N TYR A 265 0.31 -4.60 10.42
CA TYR A 265 0.07 -3.17 10.32
C TYR A 265 0.09 -2.47 11.68
N VAL A 266 -0.45 -3.08 12.74
CA VAL A 266 -0.35 -2.55 14.12
C VAL A 266 1.12 -2.42 14.52
N TYR A 267 1.96 -3.44 14.29
CA TYR A 267 3.40 -3.35 14.55
C TYR A 267 4.08 -2.24 13.75
N ALA A 268 3.75 -2.11 12.46
CA ALA A 268 4.28 -1.01 11.64
C ALA A 268 3.94 0.36 12.23
N LYS A 269 2.73 0.53 12.75
CA LYS A 269 2.24 1.76 13.37
C LYS A 269 2.90 2.09 14.72
N GLN A 270 3.57 1.13 15.37
CA GLN A 270 4.34 1.37 16.59
C GLN A 270 5.59 2.23 16.37
N ALA A 271 6.03 2.41 15.12
CA ALA A 271 7.03 3.41 14.74
C ALA A 271 6.47 4.85 14.84
N VAL A 272 5.95 5.22 16.00
CA VAL A 272 5.23 6.50 16.21
C VAL A 272 6.08 7.71 15.83
N ASN A 273 5.78 8.32 14.68
CA ASN A 273 6.47 9.46 14.11
C ASN A 273 5.49 10.37 13.33
N ALA A 274 5.99 11.43 12.70
CA ALA A 274 5.16 12.42 12.00
C ALA A 274 4.35 11.81 10.82
N SER A 275 4.87 10.77 10.18
CA SER A 275 4.25 10.13 9.02
C SER A 275 3.28 9.01 9.38
N THR A 276 3.30 8.50 10.62
CA THR A 276 2.53 7.31 11.01
C THR A 276 1.04 7.44 10.71
N LYS A 277 0.45 8.61 10.95
CA LYS A 277 -0.99 8.87 10.69
C LYS A 277 -1.34 9.01 9.21
N ALA A 278 -0.36 9.18 8.33
CA ALA A 278 -0.57 9.22 6.88
C ALA A 278 -0.75 7.82 6.27
N TYR A 279 -0.28 6.78 6.96
CA TYR A 279 -0.43 5.39 6.52
C TYR A 279 -1.83 4.87 6.80
N VAL A 280 -2.38 4.16 5.82
CA VAL A 280 -3.69 3.49 5.87
C VAL A 280 -3.55 2.06 5.35
N PHE A 281 -4.41 1.17 5.84
CA PHE A 281 -4.51 -0.19 5.37
C PHE A 281 -5.77 -0.37 4.51
N PHE A 282 -5.61 -0.72 3.24
CA PHE A 282 -6.71 -1.13 2.39
C PHE A 282 -6.80 -2.65 2.37
N GLY A 283 -7.96 -3.20 2.67
CA GLY A 283 -8.22 -4.63 2.66
C GLY A 283 -8.87 -5.15 3.93
N ASP A 284 -9.01 -6.46 3.99
CA ASP A 284 -9.44 -7.16 5.19
C ASP A 284 -8.23 -7.36 6.13
N PRO A 285 -8.23 -6.79 7.34
CA PRO A 285 -7.12 -6.92 8.27
C PRO A 285 -6.93 -8.36 8.80
N ALA A 286 -7.92 -9.24 8.67
CA ALA A 286 -7.82 -10.64 9.07
C ALA A 286 -7.08 -11.52 8.04
N LEU A 287 -6.82 -11.02 6.84
CA LEU A 287 -6.06 -11.75 5.81
C LEU A 287 -4.66 -12.10 6.32
N ARG A 288 -4.19 -13.28 5.89
CA ARG A 288 -2.84 -13.77 6.16
C ARG A 288 -2.13 -14.02 4.83
N LEU A 289 -0.80 -13.81 4.81
CA LEU A 289 -0.03 -14.25 3.65
C LEU A 289 -0.06 -15.79 3.58
N ASN A 290 -0.25 -16.31 2.38
CA ASN A 290 -0.22 -17.76 2.10
C ASN A 290 1.06 -18.06 1.30
N TYR A 291 2.10 -18.54 1.96
CA TYR A 291 3.36 -18.96 1.33
C TYR A 291 3.40 -20.47 1.10
#